data_dfe9ea57f5980bd8c5b257b0f5e347e2
#
_entry.id   dfe9ea57f5980bd8c5b257b0f5e347e2
#
_cell.length_a   1.000
_cell.length_b   1.000
_cell.length_c   1.000
_cell.angle_alpha   90.00
_cell.angle_beta   90.00
_cell.angle_gamma   90.00
#
_symmetry.space_group_name_H-M   'P 1'
#
loop_
_entity.id
_entity.type
_entity.pdbx_description
1 polymer ?
#
loop_
_entity_poly.entity_id
_entity_poly.type
_entity_poly.pdbx_seq_one_letter_code
_entity_poly.pdbx_strand_id
1 'polypeptide(L)'
;YDEVEIQIPFLIKRLNEVNKSTIEINLYNLCIEMLRESDTLDIILESEKEIDHQIFVETLDSILNIDDVIQKIVNQIEASNQVPSIVVFTGVGNAYPMLRSHSILNNIHGLAGDIRFVLIFPGSYNNQQLSLFDCIHDENYYRAHNLNNVTREI
;
A
#
# COMPACT_ATOMS: atom_id res chain seq x y z
N TYR A 1 2.02 15.56 0.50
CA TYR A 1 1.44 14.24 0.19
C TYR A 1 0.35 14.39 -0.86
N ASP A 2 -0.58 15.31 -0.66
CA ASP A 2 -1.69 15.57 -1.59
C ASP A 2 -1.21 15.96 -3.00
N GLU A 3 -0.13 16.74 -3.10
CA GLU A 3 0.47 17.09 -4.39
C GLU A 3 0.99 15.86 -5.15
N VAL A 4 1.52 14.87 -4.44
CA VAL A 4 2.00 13.62 -5.05
C VAL A 4 0.82 12.77 -5.53
N GLU A 5 -0.24 12.65 -4.74
CA GLU A 5 -1.43 11.90 -5.12
C GLU A 5 -2.09 12.45 -6.41
N ILE A 6 -2.12 13.77 -6.58
CA ILE A 6 -2.61 14.40 -7.81
C ILE A 6 -1.76 14.00 -9.05
N GLN A 7 -0.47 13.74 -8.88
CA GLN A 7 0.45 13.40 -9.97
C GLN A 7 0.41 11.91 -10.36
N ILE A 8 -0.09 11.03 -9.49
CA ILE A 8 -0.10 9.57 -9.73
C ILE A 8 -0.83 9.19 -11.02
N PRO A 9 -2.06 9.67 -11.31
CA PRO A 9 -2.75 9.33 -12.55
C PRO A 9 -1.97 9.73 -13.81
N PHE A 10 -1.27 10.86 -13.78
CA PHE A 10 -0.42 11.30 -14.90
C PHE A 10 0.80 10.41 -15.07
N LEU A 11 1.43 9.98 -13.97
CA LEU A 11 2.55 9.04 -13.98
C LEU A 11 2.12 7.71 -14.61
N ILE A 12 1.02 7.15 -14.15
CA ILE A 12 0.48 5.87 -14.66
C ILE A 12 0.16 5.98 -16.15
N LYS A 13 -0.51 7.06 -16.56
CA LYS A 13 -0.78 7.32 -17.97
C LYS A 13 0.50 7.32 -18.81
N ARG A 14 1.54 8.04 -18.38
CA ARG A 14 2.83 8.11 -19.09
C ARG A 14 3.53 6.75 -19.16
N LEU A 15 3.47 5.95 -18.09
CA LEU A 15 4.03 4.60 -18.08
C LEU A 15 3.32 3.69 -19.07
N ASN A 16 1.99 3.78 -19.17
CA ASN A 16 1.20 3.03 -20.14
C ASN A 16 1.49 3.46 -21.57
N GLU A 17 1.71 4.75 -21.83
CA GLU A 17 2.09 5.28 -23.15
C GLU A 17 3.45 4.73 -23.66
N VAL A 18 4.36 4.37 -22.75
CA VAL A 18 5.64 3.72 -23.10
C VAL A 18 5.59 2.19 -23.00
N ASN A 19 4.41 1.60 -23.17
CA ASN A 19 4.17 0.15 -23.13
C ASN A 19 4.58 -0.52 -21.79
N LYS A 20 4.50 0.20 -20.68
CA LYS A 20 4.63 -0.34 -19.33
C LYS A 20 3.24 -0.45 -18.72
N SER A 21 2.59 -1.61 -18.94
CA SER A 21 1.27 -1.87 -18.33
C SER A 21 1.36 -1.62 -16.82
N THR A 22 0.65 -0.62 -16.36
CA THR A 22 0.73 -0.12 -14.97
C THR A 22 -0.67 0.01 -14.39
N ILE A 23 -0.86 -0.53 -13.19
CA ILE A 23 -2.09 -0.34 -12.42
C ILE A 23 -1.77 0.31 -11.08
N GLU A 24 -2.76 1.00 -10.53
CA GLU A 24 -2.76 1.54 -9.18
C GLU A 24 -3.60 0.66 -8.25
N ILE A 25 -3.08 0.41 -7.05
CA ILE A 25 -3.84 -0.18 -5.94
C ILE A 25 -3.72 0.77 -4.76
N ASN A 26 -4.83 1.42 -4.42
CA ASN A 26 -4.90 2.29 -3.25
C ASN A 26 -5.20 1.42 -2.01
N LEU A 27 -4.21 1.31 -1.11
CA LEU A 27 -4.27 0.42 0.05
C LEU A 27 -5.35 0.83 1.06
N TYR A 28 -5.60 2.14 1.22
CA TYR A 28 -6.68 2.61 2.07
C TYR A 28 -8.04 2.20 1.54
N ASN A 29 -8.29 2.44 0.26
CA ASN A 29 -9.55 2.05 -0.37
C ASN A 29 -9.77 0.53 -0.32
N LEU A 30 -8.70 -0.24 -0.50
CA LEU A 30 -8.73 -1.70 -0.39
C LEU A 30 -9.16 -2.15 1.01
N CYS A 31 -8.58 -1.56 2.08
CA CYS A 31 -8.99 -1.85 3.45
C CYS A 31 -10.46 -1.50 3.70
N ILE A 32 -10.92 -0.33 3.27
CA ILE A 32 -12.31 0.10 3.41
C ILE A 32 -13.27 -0.83 2.65
N GLU A 33 -12.88 -1.27 1.45
CA GLU A 33 -13.67 -2.23 0.68
C GLU A 33 -13.80 -3.57 1.42
N MET A 34 -12.71 -4.10 1.96
CA MET A 34 -12.72 -5.35 2.75
C MET A 34 -13.59 -5.24 4.00
N LEU A 35 -13.53 -4.13 4.73
CA LEU A 35 -14.38 -3.87 5.89
C LEU A 35 -15.87 -3.78 5.51
N ARG A 36 -16.19 -3.24 4.34
CA ARG A 36 -17.57 -3.22 3.81
C ARG A 36 -18.05 -4.61 3.41
N GLU A 37 -17.23 -5.37 2.72
CA GLU A 37 -17.57 -6.75 2.29
C GLU A 37 -17.80 -7.69 3.47
N SER A 38 -17.17 -7.45 4.60
CA SER A 38 -17.36 -8.19 5.85
C SER A 38 -18.46 -7.64 6.76
N ASP A 39 -19.19 -6.60 6.32
CA ASP A 39 -20.21 -5.89 7.12
C ASP A 39 -19.69 -5.36 8.48
N THR A 40 -18.38 -5.12 8.59
CA THR A 40 -17.74 -4.67 9.85
C THR A 40 -17.42 -3.18 9.89
N LEU A 41 -17.50 -2.46 8.76
CA LEU A 41 -17.10 -1.05 8.68
C LEU A 41 -17.86 -0.16 9.68
N ASP A 42 -19.19 -0.29 9.75
CA ASP A 42 -20.01 0.54 10.64
C ASP A 42 -19.72 0.21 12.11
N ILE A 43 -19.50 -1.06 12.45
CA ILE A 43 -19.12 -1.51 13.79
C ILE A 43 -17.77 -0.89 14.19
N ILE A 44 -16.81 -0.88 13.29
CA ILE A 44 -15.49 -0.29 13.51
C ILE A 44 -15.60 1.22 13.75
N LEU A 45 -16.38 1.94 12.93
CA LEU A 45 -16.56 3.39 13.06
C LEU A 45 -17.27 3.78 14.36
N GLU A 46 -18.21 2.97 14.84
CA GLU A 46 -18.87 3.17 16.13
C GLU A 46 -17.92 2.86 17.31
N SER A 47 -17.16 1.76 17.19
CA SER A 47 -16.24 1.30 18.24
C SER A 47 -15.04 2.23 18.44
N GLU A 48 -14.56 2.94 17.39
CA GLU A 48 -13.42 3.85 17.47
C GLU A 48 -13.54 4.88 18.60
N LYS A 49 -14.78 5.29 18.93
CA LYS A 49 -15.04 6.30 19.96
C LYS A 49 -15.13 5.75 21.38
N GLU A 50 -15.32 4.45 21.51
CA GLU A 50 -15.72 3.82 22.78
C GLU A 50 -14.64 2.92 23.37
N ILE A 51 -13.70 2.41 22.54
CA ILE A 51 -12.69 1.44 22.97
C ILE A 51 -11.28 2.07 23.00
N ASP A 52 -10.43 1.45 23.81
CA ASP A 52 -9.01 1.81 23.88
C ASP A 52 -8.33 1.66 22.49
N HIS A 53 -7.45 2.61 22.18
CA HIS A 53 -6.75 2.64 20.88
C HIS A 53 -5.99 1.35 20.57
N GLN A 54 -5.38 0.72 21.57
CA GLN A 54 -4.63 -0.52 21.36
C GLN A 54 -5.57 -1.67 20.99
N ILE A 55 -6.69 -1.79 21.71
CA ILE A 55 -7.72 -2.81 21.43
C ILE A 55 -8.32 -2.58 20.04
N PHE A 56 -8.52 -1.32 19.67
CA PHE A 56 -9.00 -0.94 18.32
C PHE A 56 -8.05 -1.42 17.22
N VAL A 57 -6.76 -1.16 17.36
CA VAL A 57 -5.74 -1.60 16.38
C VAL A 57 -5.68 -3.13 16.31
N GLU A 58 -5.66 -3.83 17.45
CA GLU A 58 -5.66 -5.31 17.49
C GLU A 58 -6.91 -5.89 16.80
N THR A 59 -8.06 -5.24 16.96
CA THR A 59 -9.32 -5.63 16.29
C THR A 59 -9.19 -5.46 14.77
N LEU A 60 -8.68 -4.33 14.31
CA LEU A 60 -8.42 -4.09 12.89
C LEU A 60 -7.45 -5.11 12.29
N ASP A 61 -6.34 -5.39 12.97
CA ASP A 61 -5.36 -6.41 12.53
C ASP A 61 -5.97 -7.81 12.42
N SER A 62 -6.96 -8.13 13.27
CA SER A 62 -7.68 -9.40 13.21
C SER A 62 -8.65 -9.50 12.03
N ILE A 63 -9.31 -8.39 11.68
CA ILE A 63 -10.29 -8.34 10.57
C ILE A 63 -9.58 -8.21 9.23
N LEU A 64 -8.54 -7.37 9.17
CA LEU A 64 -7.72 -7.13 7.98
C LEU A 64 -6.47 -8.03 8.01
N ASN A 65 -6.69 -9.34 8.08
CA ASN A 65 -5.60 -10.31 8.04
C ASN A 65 -4.74 -10.09 6.78
N ILE A 66 -3.42 -10.09 6.96
CA ILE A 66 -2.49 -9.81 5.86
C ILE A 66 -2.63 -10.77 4.68
N ASP A 67 -2.92 -12.04 4.94
CA ASP A 67 -3.08 -13.04 3.87
C ASP A 67 -4.30 -12.72 3.00
N ASP A 68 -5.40 -12.27 3.62
CA ASP A 68 -6.63 -11.86 2.91
C ASP A 68 -6.39 -10.56 2.12
N VAL A 69 -5.65 -9.61 2.69
CA VAL A 69 -5.23 -8.38 1.99
C VAL A 69 -4.40 -8.72 0.76
N ILE A 70 -3.42 -9.61 0.90
CA ILE A 70 -2.57 -10.05 -0.21
C ILE A 70 -3.40 -10.77 -1.27
N GLN A 71 -4.33 -11.64 -0.87
CA GLN A 71 -5.22 -12.31 -1.82
C GLN A 71 -6.10 -11.31 -2.58
N LYS A 72 -6.60 -10.28 -1.91
CA LYS A 72 -7.38 -9.22 -2.56
C LYS A 72 -6.54 -8.44 -3.57
N ILE A 73 -5.26 -8.15 -3.26
CA ILE A 73 -4.30 -7.54 -4.19
C ILE A 73 -4.10 -8.42 -5.42
N VAL A 74 -3.87 -9.72 -5.21
CA VAL A 74 -3.72 -10.70 -6.31
C VAL A 74 -4.95 -10.70 -7.22
N ASN A 75 -6.13 -10.76 -6.63
CA ASN A 75 -7.39 -10.75 -7.38
C ASN A 75 -7.55 -9.46 -8.23
N GLN A 76 -7.13 -8.30 -7.70
CA GLN A 76 -7.16 -7.05 -8.48
C GLN A 76 -6.14 -7.06 -9.63
N ILE A 77 -4.96 -7.65 -9.42
CA ILE A 77 -3.95 -7.82 -10.47
C ILE A 77 -4.47 -8.76 -11.58
N GLU A 78 -5.06 -9.88 -11.20
CA GLU A 78 -5.61 -10.87 -12.14
C GLU A 78 -6.84 -10.35 -12.91
N ALA A 79 -7.65 -9.52 -12.27
CA ALA A 79 -8.81 -8.88 -12.90
C ALA A 79 -8.43 -7.78 -13.90
N SER A 80 -7.16 -7.37 -13.94
CA SER A 80 -6.69 -6.40 -14.94
C SER A 80 -6.70 -7.00 -16.34
N ASN A 81 -6.99 -6.17 -17.35
CA ASN A 81 -7.14 -6.62 -18.75
C ASN A 81 -5.87 -7.29 -19.32
N GLN A 82 -4.72 -7.02 -18.72
CA GLN A 82 -3.44 -7.64 -19.06
C GLN A 82 -2.57 -7.67 -17.80
N VAL A 83 -1.68 -8.66 -17.69
CA VAL A 83 -0.74 -8.75 -16.56
C VAL A 83 0.09 -7.46 -16.50
N PRO A 84 0.01 -6.70 -15.38
CA PRO A 84 0.75 -5.44 -15.27
C PRO A 84 2.25 -5.71 -15.16
N SER A 85 3.05 -4.83 -15.76
CA SER A 85 4.50 -4.81 -15.55
C SER A 85 4.87 -4.07 -14.26
N ILE A 86 3.99 -3.15 -13.84
CA ILE A 86 4.19 -2.31 -12.66
C ILE A 86 2.87 -2.21 -11.89
N VAL A 87 2.95 -2.40 -10.59
CA VAL A 87 1.85 -2.11 -9.64
C VAL A 87 2.30 -0.97 -8.73
N VAL A 88 1.53 0.11 -8.69
CA VAL A 88 1.80 1.27 -7.85
C VAL A 88 0.87 1.24 -6.65
N PHE A 89 1.43 1.11 -5.46
CA PHE A 89 0.69 1.22 -4.20
C PHE A 89 0.61 2.66 -3.73
N THR A 90 -0.60 3.12 -3.46
CA THR A 90 -0.92 4.45 -2.95
C THR A 90 -1.76 4.36 -1.68
N GLY A 91 -2.08 5.51 -1.05
CA GLY A 91 -2.91 5.54 0.16
C GLY A 91 -2.26 4.95 1.41
N VAL A 92 -0.94 4.77 1.41
CA VAL A 92 -0.18 4.12 2.51
C VAL A 92 -0.35 4.85 3.84
N GLY A 93 -0.26 6.17 3.82
CA GLY A 93 -0.41 6.99 5.04
C GLY A 93 -1.84 6.92 5.61
N ASN A 94 -2.83 6.92 4.73
CA ASN A 94 -4.23 6.84 5.12
C ASN A 94 -4.63 5.43 5.59
N ALA A 95 -3.95 4.39 5.09
CA ALA A 95 -4.18 3.02 5.51
C ALA A 95 -3.66 2.73 6.93
N TYR A 96 -2.70 3.53 7.44
CA TYR A 96 -2.22 3.37 8.81
C TYR A 96 -3.30 3.83 9.83
N PRO A 97 -3.55 3.11 10.94
CA PRO A 97 -2.88 1.89 11.42
C PRO A 97 -3.49 0.57 10.91
N MET A 98 -4.54 0.61 10.08
CA MET A 98 -5.23 -0.58 9.56
C MET A 98 -4.30 -1.54 8.81
N LEU A 99 -3.31 -0.98 8.12
CA LEU A 99 -2.36 -1.75 7.33
C LEU A 99 -0.97 -1.13 7.44
N ARG A 100 0.02 -1.95 7.80
CA ARG A 100 1.41 -1.50 7.94
C ARG A 100 2.20 -1.80 6.67
N SER A 101 3.03 -0.84 6.26
CA SER A 101 3.85 -0.93 5.04
C SER A 101 4.73 -2.19 5.01
N HIS A 102 5.31 -2.58 6.15
CA HIS A 102 6.16 -3.76 6.22
C HIS A 102 5.39 -5.05 5.94
N SER A 103 4.15 -5.15 6.39
CA SER A 103 3.32 -6.32 6.16
C SER A 103 3.09 -6.54 4.66
N ILE A 104 2.83 -5.46 3.91
CA ILE A 104 2.71 -5.54 2.45
C ILE A 104 4.04 -5.92 1.81
N LEU A 105 5.12 -5.18 2.10
CA LEU A 105 6.41 -5.38 1.45
C LEU A 105 7.00 -6.78 1.70
N ASN A 106 6.81 -7.32 2.90
CA ASN A 106 7.31 -8.66 3.24
C ASN A 106 6.54 -9.79 2.55
N ASN A 107 5.23 -9.61 2.35
CA ASN A 107 4.39 -10.68 1.81
C ASN A 107 4.25 -10.63 0.28
N ILE A 108 4.50 -9.46 -0.34
CA ILE A 108 4.33 -9.32 -1.79
C ILE A 108 5.49 -9.92 -2.61
N HIS A 109 6.65 -10.13 -2.00
CA HIS A 109 7.83 -10.66 -2.71
C HIS A 109 7.59 -12.02 -3.36
N GLY A 110 6.75 -12.86 -2.75
CA GLY A 110 6.40 -14.18 -3.29
C GLY A 110 5.52 -14.13 -4.55
N LEU A 111 4.87 -12.98 -4.79
CA LEU A 111 3.93 -12.79 -5.90
C LEU A 111 4.58 -12.10 -7.11
N ALA A 112 5.82 -11.65 -6.94
CA ALA A 112 6.42 -10.69 -7.86
C ALA A 112 6.53 -11.20 -9.30
N GLY A 113 6.92 -12.46 -9.53
CA GLY A 113 7.25 -12.88 -10.89
C GLY A 113 8.07 -11.81 -11.61
N ASP A 114 7.53 -11.32 -12.75
CA ASP A 114 8.11 -10.21 -13.51
C ASP A 114 7.49 -8.84 -13.16
N ILE A 115 6.56 -8.78 -12.19
CA ILE A 115 5.87 -7.55 -11.77
C ILE A 115 6.79 -6.74 -10.84
N ARG A 116 6.90 -5.44 -11.10
CA ARG A 116 7.60 -4.49 -10.23
C ARG A 116 6.60 -3.74 -9.36
N PHE A 117 6.84 -3.76 -8.05
CA PHE A 117 6.03 -3.03 -7.09
C PHE A 117 6.68 -1.69 -6.73
N VAL A 118 5.90 -0.62 -6.80
CA VAL A 118 6.30 0.74 -6.42
C VAL A 118 5.38 1.20 -5.29
N LEU A 119 5.95 1.62 -4.18
CA LEU A 119 5.23 2.14 -3.03
C LEU A 119 5.38 3.66 -2.98
N ILE A 120 4.27 4.38 -3.04
CA ILE A 120 4.24 5.82 -2.78
C ILE A 120 4.10 6.03 -1.27
N PHE A 121 5.20 6.36 -0.63
CA PHE A 121 5.32 6.39 0.82
C PHE A 121 5.47 7.83 1.34
N PRO A 122 4.56 8.29 2.23
CA PRO A 122 4.67 9.62 2.83
C PRO A 122 5.63 9.60 4.02
N GLY A 123 6.88 9.96 3.78
CA GLY A 123 7.93 9.97 4.80
C GLY A 123 9.31 9.73 4.22
N SER A 124 10.23 9.25 5.02
CA SER A 124 11.63 9.03 4.64
C SER A 124 12.03 7.56 4.65
N TYR A 125 13.04 7.25 3.86
CA TYR A 125 13.69 5.95 3.79
C TYR A 125 15.21 6.13 3.85
N ASN A 126 15.83 5.53 4.85
CA ASN A 126 17.28 5.63 5.08
C ASN A 126 18.10 4.47 4.51
N ASN A 127 17.59 3.77 3.47
CA ASN A 127 18.11 2.54 2.86
C ASN A 127 17.99 1.26 3.71
N GLN A 128 17.39 1.34 4.88
CA GLN A 128 17.14 0.21 5.77
C GLN A 128 15.75 0.25 6.40
N GLN A 129 15.30 1.43 6.82
CA GLN A 129 14.07 1.62 7.57
C GLN A 129 13.19 2.70 6.94
N LEU A 130 11.89 2.47 6.99
CA LEU A 130 10.87 3.45 6.62
C LEU A 130 10.43 4.23 7.87
N SER A 131 10.24 5.54 7.72
CA SER A 131 9.68 6.40 8.75
C SER A 131 8.45 7.10 8.19
N LEU A 132 7.26 6.65 8.60
CA LEU A 132 5.99 7.21 8.14
C LEU A 132 5.82 8.61 8.75
N PHE A 133 5.55 9.60 7.88
CA PHE A 133 5.46 11.03 8.24
C PHE A 133 6.69 11.56 9.00
N ASP A 134 7.85 10.89 8.84
CA ASP A 134 9.10 11.18 9.55
C ASP A 134 9.04 11.06 11.09
N CYS A 135 7.97 10.49 11.62
CA CYS A 135 7.75 10.36 13.08
C CYS A 135 7.39 8.94 13.54
N ILE A 136 6.82 8.11 12.69
CA ILE A 136 6.50 6.72 13.00
C ILE A 136 7.57 5.84 12.40
N HIS A 137 8.52 5.42 13.23
CA HIS A 137 9.65 4.59 12.81
C HIS A 137 9.26 3.12 12.79
N ASP A 138 9.65 2.45 11.72
CA ASP A 138 9.54 1.00 11.61
C ASP A 138 10.93 0.38 11.79
N GLU A 139 11.05 -0.56 12.73
CA GLU A 139 12.32 -1.24 13.02
C GLU A 139 12.65 -2.36 12.03
N ASN A 140 11.76 -2.61 11.06
CA ASN A 140 11.94 -3.66 10.07
C ASN A 140 12.93 -3.27 8.98
N TYR A 141 13.72 -4.24 8.52
CA TYR A 141 14.61 -4.09 7.38
C TYR A 141 13.86 -4.33 6.06
N TYR A 142 14.00 -3.41 5.12
CA TYR A 142 13.37 -3.47 3.80
C TYR A 142 14.39 -3.63 2.69
N ARG A 143 14.12 -4.57 1.78
CA ARG A 143 14.83 -4.70 0.51
C ARG A 143 14.17 -3.81 -0.56
N ALA A 144 14.19 -2.51 -0.33
CA ALA A 144 13.61 -1.54 -1.24
C ALA A 144 14.70 -0.61 -1.80
N HIS A 145 14.41 -0.01 -2.95
CA HIS A 145 15.25 1.02 -3.56
C HIS A 145 14.50 2.35 -3.54
N ASN A 146 15.17 3.39 -3.04
CA ASN A 146 14.61 4.74 -3.07
C ASN A 146 14.76 5.32 -4.48
N LEU A 147 13.63 5.46 -5.20
CA LEU A 147 13.62 5.98 -6.56
C LEU A 147 13.94 7.47 -6.63
N ASN A 148 13.80 8.23 -5.54
CA ASN A 148 14.18 9.65 -5.51
C ASN A 148 15.69 9.85 -5.66
N ASN A 149 16.49 8.83 -5.34
CA ASN A 149 17.96 8.88 -5.42
C ASN A 149 18.49 8.38 -6.77
N VAL A 150 17.62 7.95 -7.68
CA VAL A 150 18.04 7.51 -9.02
C VAL A 150 18.35 8.75 -9.85
N THR A 151 19.64 9.11 -9.89
CA THR A 151 20.15 10.12 -10.81
C THR A 151 19.98 9.60 -12.24
N ARG A 152 19.32 10.36 -13.11
CA ARG A 152 19.34 10.10 -14.54
C ARG A 152 20.78 10.26 -15.01
N GLU A 153 21.45 9.17 -15.33
CA GLU A 153 22.56 9.26 -16.28
C GLU A 153 21.93 9.65 -17.63
N ILE A 154 22.13 10.91 -18.00
CA ILE A 154 21.75 11.46 -19.30
C ILE A 154 22.90 11.17 -20.26
#